data_05b92fbdfa3eca83262c1387ca323a35
#
_entry.id   05b92fbdfa3eca83262c1387ca323a35
#
_cell.length_a   1.000
_cell.length_b   1.000
_cell.length_c   1.000
_cell.angle_alpha   90.00
_cell.angle_beta   90.00
_cell.angle_gamma   90.00
#
_symmetry.space_group_name_H-M   'P 1'
#
loop_
_entity.id
_entity.type
_entity.pdbx_description
1 polymer ?
#
loop_
_entity_poly.entity_id
_entity_poly.type
_entity_poly.pdbx_seq_one_letter_code
_entity_poly.pdbx_strand_id
1 'polypeptide(L)'
;MTIVLNHTIVPARDKRAAARSFAEIFGLHLEDEASTHFAPVRVNDALTLLFDEDAEFESHHYAFHVSEAEFDAIFRRVKAAGIPYGSAPWSLDDGKLNDWNGGRGVYFKNADGHILELMTVPQ
;
A
#
# COMPACT_ATOMS: atom_id res chain seq x y z
N MET A 1 -18.31 12.39 -16.72
CA MET A 1 -18.44 12.32 -15.26
C MET A 1 -17.71 11.10 -14.73
N THR A 2 -17.05 11.25 -13.62
CA THR A 2 -16.28 10.18 -13.03
C THR A 2 -16.66 9.98 -11.57
N ILE A 3 -16.67 8.73 -11.14
CA ILE A 3 -16.76 8.36 -9.74
C ILE A 3 -15.34 8.11 -9.28
N VAL A 4 -14.96 8.74 -8.18
CA VAL A 4 -13.60 8.67 -7.65
C VAL A 4 -13.66 8.16 -6.21
N LEU A 5 -12.86 7.15 -5.89
CA LEU A 5 -12.69 6.73 -4.51
C LEU A 5 -11.93 7.82 -3.75
N ASN A 6 -12.61 8.47 -2.81
CA ASN A 6 -12.05 9.61 -2.08
C ASN A 6 -11.20 9.19 -0.88
N HIS A 7 -11.72 8.29 -0.08
CA HIS A 7 -11.00 7.77 1.07
C HIS A 7 -11.51 6.39 1.45
N THR A 8 -10.68 5.64 2.13
CA THR A 8 -11.06 4.36 2.72
C THR A 8 -10.33 4.19 4.05
N ILE A 9 -10.93 3.44 4.95
CA ILE A 9 -10.34 3.16 6.25
C ILE A 9 -9.47 1.92 6.15
N VAL A 10 -8.24 2.03 6.65
CA VAL A 10 -7.31 0.90 6.74
C VAL A 10 -7.15 0.54 8.21
N PRO A 11 -7.69 -0.60 8.66
CA PRO A 11 -7.55 -0.98 10.06
C PRO A 11 -6.12 -1.40 10.37
N ALA A 12 -5.66 -1.07 11.56
CA ALA A 12 -4.30 -1.32 12.00
C ALA A 12 -4.27 -1.49 13.51
N ARG A 13 -3.29 -2.23 14.00
CA ARG A 13 -3.09 -2.36 15.46
C ARG A 13 -2.53 -1.09 16.06
N ASP A 14 -1.68 -0.39 15.30
CA ASP A 14 -1.12 0.91 15.68
C ASP A 14 -1.24 1.81 14.45
N LYS A 15 -2.23 2.68 14.45
CA LYS A 15 -2.55 3.48 13.26
C LYS A 15 -1.42 4.41 12.86
N ARG A 16 -0.71 4.98 13.82
CA ARG A 16 0.37 5.94 13.50
C ARG A 16 1.59 5.23 12.95
N ALA A 17 1.95 4.08 13.50
CA ALA A 17 3.04 3.26 12.99
C ALA A 17 2.71 2.73 11.59
N ALA A 18 1.47 2.29 11.37
CA ALA A 18 1.03 1.78 10.07
C ALA A 18 1.05 2.88 9.00
N ALA A 19 0.53 4.06 9.35
CA ALA A 19 0.53 5.20 8.42
C ALA A 19 1.95 5.63 8.08
N ARG A 20 2.83 5.71 9.06
CA ARG A 20 4.24 6.08 8.84
C ARG A 20 4.94 5.08 7.94
N SER A 21 4.78 3.80 8.22
CA SER A 21 5.39 2.74 7.42
C SER A 21 4.90 2.78 5.97
N PHE A 22 3.59 2.95 5.77
CA PHE A 22 3.03 3.06 4.43
C PHE A 22 3.61 4.26 3.68
N ALA A 23 3.64 5.42 4.33
CA ALA A 23 4.18 6.64 3.72
C ALA A 23 5.66 6.48 3.35
N GLU A 24 6.45 5.85 4.21
CA GLU A 24 7.87 5.62 3.94
C GLU A 24 8.08 4.70 2.74
N ILE A 25 7.35 3.58 2.67
CA ILE A 25 7.49 2.62 1.57
C ILE A 25 7.02 3.23 0.24
N PHE A 26 5.90 3.94 0.25
CA PHE A 26 5.32 4.52 -0.96
C PHE A 26 5.93 5.88 -1.33
N GLY A 27 6.82 6.43 -0.50
CA GLY A 27 7.46 7.71 -0.77
C GLY A 27 6.51 8.88 -0.67
N LEU A 28 5.55 8.81 0.25
CA LEU A 28 4.52 9.83 0.43
C LEU A 28 4.82 10.69 1.65
N HIS A 29 4.30 11.91 1.63
CA HIS A 29 4.40 12.80 2.79
C HIS A 29 3.39 12.38 3.85
N LEU A 30 3.85 12.26 5.09
CA LEU A 30 2.99 11.95 6.22
C LEU A 30 2.52 13.25 6.86
N GLU A 31 1.20 13.47 6.85
CA GLU A 31 0.60 14.61 7.51
C GLU A 31 0.63 14.41 9.03
N ASP A 32 0.96 15.47 9.76
CA ASP A 32 0.88 15.44 11.22
C ASP A 32 -0.51 15.90 11.66
N GLU A 33 -1.40 14.93 11.81
CA GLU A 33 -2.79 15.17 12.18
C GLU A 33 -3.07 14.67 13.60
N ALA A 34 -2.25 15.12 14.55
CA ALA A 34 -2.29 14.63 15.92
C ALA A 34 -3.66 14.78 16.59
N SER A 35 -4.47 15.72 16.12
CA SER A 35 -5.79 16.00 16.68
C SER A 35 -6.92 15.21 16.04
N THR A 36 -6.65 14.43 14.99
CA THR A 36 -7.69 13.67 14.30
C THR A 36 -7.81 12.26 14.85
N HIS A 37 -9.00 11.69 14.69
CA HIS A 37 -9.24 10.29 15.05
C HIS A 37 -8.42 9.34 14.20
N PHE A 38 -8.28 9.63 12.91
CA PHE A 38 -7.56 8.79 11.97
C PHE A 38 -6.11 9.27 11.81
N ALA A 39 -5.25 8.37 11.36
CA ALA A 39 -3.93 8.72 10.87
C ALA A 39 -3.99 8.75 9.33
N PRO A 40 -4.09 9.92 8.70
CA PRO A 40 -4.30 10.01 7.26
C PRO A 40 -2.99 9.92 6.49
N VAL A 41 -3.04 9.24 5.34
CA VAL A 41 -1.97 9.29 4.34
C VAL A 41 -2.60 9.67 3.01
N ARG A 42 -2.24 10.83 2.49
CA ARG A 42 -2.72 11.28 1.20
C ARG A 42 -1.90 10.60 0.10
N VAL A 43 -2.57 9.77 -0.68
CA VAL A 43 -1.92 9.00 -1.75
C VAL A 43 -1.71 9.87 -2.98
N ASN A 44 -2.76 10.63 -3.34
CA ASN A 44 -2.73 11.56 -4.47
C ASN A 44 -3.83 12.62 -4.27
N ASP A 45 -4.12 13.39 -5.30
CA ASP A 45 -5.13 14.46 -5.22
C ASP A 45 -6.55 13.95 -4.96
N ALA A 46 -6.81 12.67 -5.23
CA ALA A 46 -8.14 12.10 -5.12
C ALA A 46 -8.33 11.19 -3.91
N LEU A 47 -7.28 10.47 -3.48
CA LEU A 47 -7.40 9.38 -2.50
C LEU A 47 -6.58 9.63 -1.25
N THR A 48 -7.23 9.51 -0.09
CA THR A 48 -6.58 9.48 1.22
C THR A 48 -6.89 8.14 1.89
N LEU A 49 -5.87 7.51 2.45
CA LEU A 49 -6.05 6.34 3.32
C LEU A 49 -6.14 6.84 4.76
N LEU A 50 -7.17 6.40 5.46
CA LEU A 50 -7.40 6.76 6.86
C LEU A 50 -7.09 5.54 7.72
N PHE A 51 -5.91 5.51 8.32
CA PHE A 51 -5.54 4.41 9.21
C PHE A 51 -6.28 4.60 10.55
N ASP A 52 -6.88 3.52 11.02
CA ASP A 52 -7.67 3.54 12.25
C ASP A 52 -7.33 2.32 13.10
N GLU A 53 -7.30 2.52 14.42
CA GLU A 53 -7.00 1.41 15.32
C GLU A 53 -8.17 0.47 15.47
N ASP A 54 -7.87 -0.82 15.34
CA ASP A 54 -8.82 -1.89 15.53
C ASP A 54 -8.06 -3.09 16.08
N ALA A 55 -8.56 -3.70 17.14
CA ALA A 55 -7.92 -4.85 17.74
C ALA A 55 -8.13 -6.12 16.90
N GLU A 56 -9.23 -6.18 16.16
CA GLU A 56 -9.60 -7.33 15.33
C GLU A 56 -10.09 -6.86 13.98
N PHE A 57 -9.52 -7.42 12.91
CA PHE A 57 -9.93 -7.10 11.55
C PHE A 57 -9.46 -8.19 10.60
N GLU A 58 -10.08 -8.26 9.44
CA GLU A 58 -9.66 -9.17 8.38
C GLU A 58 -8.60 -8.50 7.51
N SER A 59 -7.78 -9.32 6.85
CA SER A 59 -6.83 -8.84 5.87
C SER A 59 -7.57 -8.25 4.67
N HIS A 60 -7.18 -7.04 4.29
CA HIS A 60 -7.68 -6.39 3.09
C HIS A 60 -6.65 -6.49 1.97
N HIS A 61 -7.08 -6.19 0.76
CA HIS A 61 -6.23 -6.19 -0.43
C HIS A 61 -6.35 -4.82 -1.11
N TYR A 62 -5.25 -4.08 -1.16
CA TYR A 62 -5.20 -2.77 -1.79
C TYR A 62 -4.24 -2.82 -2.98
N ALA A 63 -4.74 -2.49 -4.16
CA ALA A 63 -3.96 -2.53 -5.39
C ALA A 63 -3.78 -1.11 -5.94
N PHE A 64 -2.55 -0.79 -6.33
CA PHE A 64 -2.19 0.54 -6.80
C PHE A 64 -1.60 0.45 -8.20
N HIS A 65 -2.18 1.21 -9.12
CA HIS A 65 -1.58 1.44 -10.43
C HIS A 65 -0.53 2.53 -10.30
N VAL A 66 0.69 2.22 -10.66
CA VAL A 66 1.84 3.12 -10.52
C VAL A 66 2.58 3.24 -11.85
N SER A 67 3.34 4.31 -12.03
CA SER A 67 4.24 4.43 -13.16
C SER A 67 5.42 3.48 -13.00
N GLU A 68 6.18 3.27 -14.09
CA GLU A 68 7.40 2.46 -14.04
C GLU A 68 8.40 3.02 -13.03
N ALA A 69 8.56 4.34 -13.00
CA ALA A 69 9.49 4.99 -12.07
C ALA A 69 9.03 4.82 -10.61
N GLU A 70 7.73 4.96 -10.35
CA GLU A 70 7.17 4.75 -9.02
C GLU A 70 7.32 3.28 -8.59
N PHE A 71 7.07 2.35 -9.50
CA PHE A 71 7.26 0.93 -9.23
C PHE A 71 8.69 0.67 -8.78
N ASP A 72 9.67 1.14 -9.53
CA ASP A 72 11.08 0.94 -9.21
C ASP A 72 11.43 1.52 -7.84
N ALA A 73 10.96 2.72 -7.54
CA ALA A 73 11.25 3.40 -6.28
C ALA A 73 10.63 2.67 -5.09
N ILE A 74 9.35 2.30 -5.20
CA ILE A 74 8.64 1.61 -4.11
C ILE A 74 9.23 0.22 -3.91
N PHE A 75 9.45 -0.52 -4.99
CA PHE A 75 9.99 -1.88 -4.91
C PHE A 75 11.39 -1.89 -4.29
N ARG A 76 12.22 -0.90 -4.61
CA ARG A 76 13.52 -0.76 -3.98
C ARG A 76 13.40 -0.59 -2.46
N ARG A 77 12.42 0.19 -2.01
CA ARG A 77 12.19 0.39 -0.56
C ARG A 77 11.67 -0.87 0.11
N VAL A 78 10.80 -1.63 -0.57
CA VAL A 78 10.32 -2.93 -0.08
C VAL A 78 11.50 -3.87 0.16
N LYS A 79 12.40 -3.98 -0.81
CA LYS A 79 13.60 -4.82 -0.70
C LYS A 79 14.54 -4.32 0.40
N ALA A 80 14.77 -3.02 0.46
CA ALA A 80 15.65 -2.42 1.47
C ALA A 80 15.12 -2.64 2.89
N ALA A 81 13.81 -2.66 3.06
CA ALA A 81 13.17 -2.91 4.35
C ALA A 81 13.12 -4.40 4.72
N GLY A 82 13.57 -5.29 3.84
CA GLY A 82 13.54 -6.72 4.08
C GLY A 82 12.15 -7.33 4.05
N ILE A 83 11.18 -6.67 3.41
CA ILE A 83 9.82 -7.16 3.32
C ILE A 83 9.75 -8.27 2.27
N PRO A 84 9.24 -9.48 2.62
CA PRO A 84 9.02 -10.52 1.62
C PRO A 84 8.03 -10.04 0.56
N TYR A 85 8.24 -10.47 -0.68
CA TYR A 85 7.36 -10.11 -1.80
C TYR A 85 7.16 -11.31 -2.73
N GLY A 86 6.13 -11.22 -3.54
CA GLY A 86 5.80 -12.31 -4.44
C GLY A 86 5.02 -11.88 -5.66
N SER A 87 4.77 -12.87 -6.53
CA SER A 87 4.19 -12.65 -7.85
C SER A 87 2.67 -12.71 -7.88
N ALA A 88 2.03 -13.12 -6.78
CA ALA A 88 0.57 -13.31 -6.75
C ALA A 88 0.06 -13.24 -5.31
N PRO A 89 -1.23 -12.98 -5.09
CA PRO A 89 -1.77 -12.95 -3.73
C PRO A 89 -1.72 -14.32 -3.02
N TRP A 90 -1.58 -15.40 -3.77
CA TRP A 90 -1.38 -16.75 -3.23
C TRP A 90 0.10 -17.16 -3.21
N SER A 91 1.01 -16.27 -3.58
CA SER A 91 2.47 -16.48 -3.59
C SER A 91 3.17 -15.19 -3.18
N LEU A 92 3.02 -14.85 -1.90
CA LEU A 92 3.43 -13.54 -1.37
C LEU A 92 4.92 -13.46 -1.03
N ASP A 93 5.66 -14.58 -1.12
CA ASP A 93 7.05 -14.63 -0.71
C ASP A 93 7.93 -15.44 -1.67
N ASP A 94 7.51 -15.63 -2.91
CA ASP A 94 8.30 -16.36 -3.91
C ASP A 94 9.48 -15.55 -4.45
N GLY A 95 9.57 -14.27 -4.10
CA GLY A 95 10.66 -13.40 -4.53
C GLY A 95 10.63 -13.06 -6.01
N LYS A 96 9.47 -13.16 -6.64
CA LYS A 96 9.32 -12.93 -8.08
C LYS A 96 8.32 -11.81 -8.34
N LEU A 97 8.48 -11.17 -9.49
CA LEU A 97 7.50 -10.26 -10.04
C LEU A 97 6.61 -11.01 -11.02
N ASN A 98 5.46 -10.45 -11.35
CA ASN A 98 4.64 -10.96 -12.47
C ASN A 98 4.69 -9.99 -13.65
N ASP A 99 4.20 -10.47 -14.78
CA ASP A 99 4.13 -9.70 -16.03
C ASP A 99 2.70 -9.58 -16.56
N TRP A 100 1.75 -9.56 -15.65
CA TRP A 100 0.34 -9.57 -16.03
C TRP A 100 -0.01 -8.34 -16.86
N ASN A 101 -0.84 -8.56 -17.87
CA ASN A 101 -1.29 -7.54 -18.82
C ASN A 101 -0.14 -6.83 -19.55
N GLY A 102 1.03 -7.48 -19.64
CA GLY A 102 2.20 -6.93 -20.32
C GLY A 102 2.98 -5.93 -19.50
N GLY A 103 2.66 -5.78 -18.21
CA GLY A 103 3.36 -4.87 -17.31
C GLY A 103 4.21 -5.58 -16.29
N ARG A 104 4.40 -4.93 -15.15
CA ARG A 104 5.04 -5.53 -13.98
C ARG A 104 4.10 -5.43 -12.79
N GLY A 105 4.10 -6.48 -11.96
CA GLY A 105 3.34 -6.49 -10.73
C GLY A 105 4.10 -7.12 -9.59
N VAL A 106 3.77 -6.74 -8.36
CA VAL A 106 4.35 -7.32 -7.16
C VAL A 106 3.35 -7.23 -6.01
N TYR A 107 3.38 -8.25 -5.15
CA TYR A 107 2.54 -8.34 -3.97
C TYR A 107 3.43 -8.41 -2.73
N PHE A 108 3.03 -7.70 -1.68
CA PHE A 108 3.68 -7.79 -0.37
C PHE A 108 2.68 -7.45 0.72
N LYS A 109 3.01 -7.76 1.96
CA LYS A 109 2.12 -7.46 3.10
C LYS A 109 2.69 -6.35 3.96
N ASN A 110 1.80 -5.56 4.56
CA ASN A 110 2.22 -4.67 5.64
C ASN A 110 2.25 -5.43 6.97
N ALA A 111 2.64 -4.75 8.05
CA ALA A 111 2.77 -5.37 9.37
C ALA A 111 1.45 -5.90 9.92
N ASP A 112 0.33 -5.37 9.46
CA ASP A 112 -1.01 -5.80 9.89
C ASP A 112 -1.58 -6.93 9.03
N GLY A 113 -0.81 -7.43 8.06
CA GLY A 113 -1.22 -8.53 7.21
C GLY A 113 -2.08 -8.15 6.03
N HIS A 114 -2.30 -6.86 5.77
CA HIS A 114 -2.97 -6.44 4.54
C HIS A 114 -2.08 -6.70 3.35
N ILE A 115 -2.67 -7.12 2.24
CA ILE A 115 -1.96 -7.38 0.99
C ILE A 115 -1.93 -6.10 0.19
N LEU A 116 -0.74 -5.69 -0.22
CA LEU A 116 -0.52 -4.52 -1.07
C LEU A 116 -0.01 -5.01 -2.42
N GLU A 117 -0.56 -4.44 -3.48
CA GLU A 117 -0.21 -4.80 -4.85
C GLU A 117 0.18 -3.55 -5.61
N LEU A 118 1.27 -3.64 -6.36
CA LEU A 118 1.64 -2.62 -7.33
C LEU A 118 1.52 -3.21 -8.72
N MET A 119 1.04 -2.42 -9.68
CA MET A 119 0.98 -2.81 -11.08
C MET A 119 1.28 -1.60 -11.97
N THR A 120 2.02 -1.84 -13.06
CA THR A 120 2.34 -0.77 -14.00
C THR A 120 1.34 -0.69 -15.14
N VAL A 121 0.54 -1.74 -15.35
CA VAL A 121 -0.55 -1.76 -16.33
C VAL A 121 -1.83 -2.10 -15.58
N PRO A 122 -2.87 -1.26 -15.65
CA PRO A 122 -4.12 -1.52 -14.92
C PRO A 122 -4.80 -2.80 -15.41
N GLN A 123 -5.51 -3.41 -14.50
CA GLN A 123 -6.32 -4.59 -14.80
C GLN A 123 -7.72 -4.21 -15.24
#